data_466db303d06a8afdd73d0f36d00e9e1f
#
_entry.id   466db303d06a8afdd73d0f36d00e9e1f
#
_cell.length_a   1.000
_cell.length_b   1.000
_cell.length_c   1.000
_cell.angle_alpha   90.00
_cell.angle_beta   90.00
_cell.angle_gamma   90.00
#
_symmetry.space_group_name_H-M   'P 1'
#
loop_
_entity.id
_entity.type
_entity.pdbx_description
1 polymer ?
#
loop_
_entity_poly.entity_id
_entity_poly.type
_entity_poly.pdbx_seq_one_letter_code
_entity_poly.pdbx_strand_id
1 'polypeptide(L)'
;MESGENCGAIAEVSSYQHWTFFNLPSRTTVTKEIPKTLSGKWDGKSAISYQHVTFPSTYRTDSVIHTDPMPTPKDWSFAFHHYDVATNHGSVLATPYRSLDALPRQGAEKDALLSQTFTPDEWTTHRAHYDLSGIFLHYIGYQHAAFNPVLSTWMDMDVKNPPPRYTLSGLVYLLRLQDGTVAAMHLPSHLNAAGQKGYVTIDYIWPY
;
A
#
# COMPACT_ATOMS: atom_id res chain seq x y z
N MET A 1 -22.94 14.54 -7.62
CA MET A 1 -22.31 13.52 -8.48
C MET A 1 -22.90 12.17 -8.06
N GLU A 2 -23.42 11.40 -9.00
CA GLU A 2 -23.85 10.05 -8.72
C GLU A 2 -22.64 9.21 -8.31
N SER A 3 -22.81 8.34 -7.30
CA SER A 3 -21.75 7.42 -6.89
C SER A 3 -21.46 6.43 -8.02
N GLY A 4 -20.18 6.15 -8.27
CA GLY A 4 -19.76 5.26 -9.34
C GLY A 4 -20.25 3.82 -9.17
N GLU A 5 -20.07 3.03 -10.21
CA GLU A 5 -20.35 1.59 -10.20
C GLU A 5 -19.30 0.83 -9.38
N ASN A 6 -19.69 -0.33 -8.85
CA ASN A 6 -18.76 -1.26 -8.24
C ASN A 6 -17.82 -1.82 -9.32
N CYS A 7 -16.52 -1.69 -9.10
CA CYS A 7 -15.47 -2.20 -9.97
C CYS A 7 -14.58 -3.16 -9.19
N GLY A 8 -13.87 -4.03 -9.91
CA GLY A 8 -12.92 -4.98 -9.31
C GLY A 8 -11.61 -5.04 -10.09
N ALA A 9 -10.52 -5.31 -9.38
CA ALA A 9 -9.21 -5.58 -9.95
C ALA A 9 -8.51 -6.69 -9.16
N ILE A 10 -7.66 -7.46 -9.85
CA ILE A 10 -6.74 -8.42 -9.23
C ILE A 10 -5.35 -8.12 -9.75
N ALA A 11 -4.37 -8.02 -8.87
CA ALA A 11 -2.99 -7.81 -9.24
C ALA A 11 -2.04 -8.70 -8.45
N GLU A 12 -0.93 -9.09 -9.09
CA GLU A 12 0.19 -9.71 -8.44
C GLU A 12 1.03 -8.64 -7.73
N VAL A 13 1.34 -8.88 -6.46
CA VAL A 13 2.12 -8.00 -5.59
C VAL A 13 3.17 -8.80 -4.81
N SER A 14 3.56 -9.96 -5.33
CA SER A 14 4.46 -10.90 -4.65
C SER A 14 5.90 -10.41 -4.52
N SER A 15 6.34 -9.52 -5.41
CA SER A 15 7.72 -9.05 -5.48
C SER A 15 8.02 -7.95 -4.47
N TYR A 16 9.12 -8.12 -3.71
CA TYR A 16 9.70 -7.07 -2.87
C TYR A 16 10.55 -6.05 -3.64
N GLN A 17 10.72 -6.22 -4.95
CA GLN A 17 11.53 -5.34 -5.78
C GLN A 17 10.70 -4.50 -6.76
N HIS A 18 9.37 -4.55 -6.62
CA HIS A 18 8.45 -3.84 -7.51
C HIS A 18 7.35 -3.12 -6.73
N TRP A 19 6.89 -2.03 -7.32
CA TRP A 19 5.63 -1.38 -6.96
C TRP A 19 4.62 -1.59 -8.07
N THR A 20 3.39 -1.93 -7.71
CA THR A 20 2.26 -2.04 -8.64
C THR A 20 1.32 -0.87 -8.44
N PHE A 21 1.29 0.03 -9.41
CA PHE A 21 0.53 1.28 -9.39
C PHE A 21 -0.83 1.08 -10.04
N PHE A 22 -1.86 1.64 -9.42
CA PHE A 22 -3.23 1.62 -9.89
C PHE A 22 -3.70 3.03 -10.19
N ASN A 23 -4.36 3.20 -11.33
CA ASN A 23 -5.07 4.43 -11.69
C ASN A 23 -6.56 4.15 -11.69
N LEU A 24 -7.30 4.71 -10.73
CA LEU A 24 -8.76 4.50 -10.60
C LEU A 24 -9.54 5.09 -11.78
N PRO A 25 -9.30 6.35 -12.20
CA PRO A 25 -9.99 6.94 -13.35
C PRO A 25 -9.87 6.13 -14.63
N SER A 26 -8.66 5.66 -14.98
CA SER A 26 -8.42 4.91 -16.23
C SER A 26 -8.59 3.40 -16.07
N ARG A 27 -8.73 2.90 -14.84
CA ARG A 27 -8.80 1.47 -14.51
C ARG A 27 -7.58 0.69 -15.02
N THR A 28 -6.39 1.32 -14.96
CA THR A 28 -5.13 0.73 -15.45
C THR A 28 -4.19 0.42 -14.30
N THR A 29 -3.33 -0.57 -14.53
CA THR A 29 -2.31 -1.02 -13.59
C THR A 29 -0.95 -1.06 -14.28
N VAL A 30 0.09 -0.57 -13.59
CA VAL A 30 1.47 -0.56 -14.09
C VAL A 30 2.41 -1.01 -12.99
N THR A 31 3.28 -1.98 -13.28
CA THR A 31 4.32 -2.43 -12.34
C THR A 31 5.67 -1.81 -12.72
N LYS A 32 6.40 -1.32 -11.73
CA LYS A 32 7.71 -0.68 -11.86
C LYS A 32 8.72 -1.30 -10.90
N GLU A 33 9.93 -1.55 -11.39
CA GLU A 33 11.04 -2.02 -10.55
C GLU A 33 11.64 -0.88 -9.72
N ILE A 34 12.01 -1.19 -8.49
CA ILE A 34 12.71 -0.26 -7.59
C ILE A 34 14.14 -0.05 -8.10
N PRO A 35 14.58 1.21 -8.30
CA PRO A 35 15.95 1.48 -8.71
C PRO A 35 16.97 0.97 -7.69
N LYS A 36 18.03 0.33 -8.18
CA LYS A 36 19.10 -0.28 -7.36
C LYS A 36 20.36 0.60 -7.26
N THR A 37 20.46 1.60 -8.12
CA THR A 37 21.64 2.45 -8.27
C THR A 37 21.24 3.90 -8.43
N LEU A 38 22.19 4.78 -8.22
CA LEU A 38 22.08 6.20 -8.50
C LEU A 38 22.79 6.50 -9.81
N SER A 39 22.07 6.96 -10.83
CA SER A 39 22.62 7.32 -12.14
C SER A 39 22.90 8.82 -12.29
N GLY A 40 22.28 9.66 -11.47
CA GLY A 40 22.38 11.11 -11.53
C GLY A 40 22.57 11.76 -10.15
N LYS A 41 21.99 12.94 -9.97
CA LYS A 41 22.01 13.64 -8.69
C LYS A 41 20.97 13.01 -7.75
N TRP A 42 21.41 12.69 -6.53
CA TRP A 42 20.52 12.19 -5.50
C TRP A 42 19.45 13.22 -5.11
N ASP A 43 18.21 12.76 -4.97
CA ASP A 43 17.05 13.58 -4.62
C ASP A 43 16.96 13.93 -3.11
N GLY A 44 17.90 13.46 -2.31
CA GLY A 44 17.97 13.68 -0.87
C GLY A 44 17.21 12.66 -0.02
N LYS A 45 16.48 11.71 -0.62
CA LYS A 45 15.64 10.75 0.13
C LYS A 45 15.61 9.33 -0.42
N SER A 46 15.72 9.12 -1.73
CA SER A 46 15.62 7.79 -2.33
C SER A 46 16.84 6.94 -2.00
N ALA A 47 16.65 5.82 -1.34
CA ALA A 47 17.70 4.92 -0.91
C ALA A 47 17.17 3.52 -0.57
N ILE A 48 18.10 2.58 -0.49
CA ILE A 48 17.90 1.26 0.14
C ILE A 48 18.84 1.22 1.34
N SER A 49 18.30 0.94 2.53
CA SER A 49 19.11 0.74 3.74
C SER A 49 19.13 -0.73 4.15
N TYR A 50 20.30 -1.25 4.48
CA TYR A 50 20.47 -2.56 5.07
C TYR A 50 20.58 -2.41 6.58
N GLN A 51 19.77 -3.15 7.31
CA GLN A 51 19.60 -2.95 8.75
C GLN A 51 19.61 -4.28 9.49
N HIS A 52 20.26 -4.29 10.65
CA HIS A 52 20.07 -5.34 11.64
C HIS A 52 18.80 -5.05 12.45
N VAL A 53 17.90 -6.01 12.48
CA VAL A 53 16.60 -5.89 13.15
C VAL A 53 16.56 -6.75 14.39
N THR A 54 16.36 -6.16 15.55
CA THR A 54 16.08 -6.88 16.79
C THR A 54 14.59 -6.76 17.08
N PHE A 55 13.90 -7.89 17.03
CA PHE A 55 12.46 -7.89 17.30
C PHE A 55 12.17 -7.55 18.78
N PRO A 56 11.10 -6.75 19.06
CA PRO A 56 10.02 -6.43 18.13
C PRO A 56 10.26 -5.22 17.22
N SER A 57 11.23 -4.32 17.50
CA SER A 57 11.27 -3.06 16.72
C SER A 57 12.56 -2.23 16.87
N THR A 58 13.71 -2.84 17.12
CA THR A 58 14.97 -2.09 17.12
C THR A 58 15.68 -2.28 15.79
N TYR A 59 15.99 -1.17 15.13
CA TYR A 59 16.62 -1.14 13.81
C TYR A 59 17.98 -0.43 13.91
N ARG A 60 19.05 -1.12 13.53
CA ARG A 60 20.40 -0.55 13.42
C ARG A 60 20.82 -0.54 11.96
N THR A 61 20.90 0.62 11.37
CA THR A 61 21.39 0.78 9.99
C THR A 61 22.86 0.44 9.91
N ASP A 62 23.22 -0.45 8.99
CA ASP A 62 24.57 -0.88 8.70
C ASP A 62 25.12 -0.15 7.46
N SER A 63 24.32 -0.09 6.40
CA SER A 63 24.65 0.60 5.16
C SER A 63 23.44 1.24 4.50
N VAL A 64 23.70 2.29 3.72
CA VAL A 64 22.69 2.98 2.90
C VAL A 64 23.22 3.12 1.48
N ILE A 65 22.44 2.67 0.51
CA ILE A 65 22.72 2.80 -0.92
C ILE A 65 21.75 3.84 -1.48
N HIS A 66 22.26 4.99 -1.91
CA HIS A 66 21.44 5.98 -2.60
C HIS A 66 21.03 5.46 -3.98
N THR A 67 19.80 5.71 -4.36
CA THR A 67 19.25 5.25 -5.63
C THR A 67 18.60 6.41 -6.39
N ASP A 68 18.31 6.18 -7.66
CA ASP A 68 17.39 7.04 -8.38
C ASP A 68 16.00 7.00 -7.73
N PRO A 69 15.18 8.05 -7.87
CA PRO A 69 13.80 8.05 -7.43
C PRO A 69 12.99 6.92 -8.09
N MET A 70 11.97 6.43 -7.39
CA MET A 70 11.03 5.46 -7.94
C MET A 70 10.39 6.01 -9.23
N PRO A 71 10.45 5.28 -10.37
CA PRO A 71 9.88 5.73 -11.65
C PRO A 71 8.35 5.61 -11.63
N THR A 72 7.68 6.47 -10.86
CA THR A 72 6.23 6.48 -10.75
C THR A 72 5.56 6.82 -12.08
N PRO A 73 4.42 6.21 -12.44
CA PRO A 73 3.60 6.68 -13.54
C PRO A 73 3.19 8.13 -13.37
N LYS A 74 2.89 8.83 -14.47
CA LYS A 74 2.42 10.22 -14.40
C LYS A 74 1.12 10.35 -13.61
N ASP A 75 0.20 9.43 -13.86
CA ASP A 75 -1.13 9.42 -13.26
C ASP A 75 -1.34 8.08 -12.54
N TRP A 76 -1.49 8.13 -11.22
CA TRP A 76 -1.79 6.99 -10.39
C TRP A 76 -2.55 7.42 -9.14
N SER A 77 -3.29 6.51 -8.53
CA SER A 77 -4.12 6.77 -7.35
C SER A 77 -3.52 6.20 -6.09
N PHE A 78 -3.11 4.94 -6.15
CA PHE A 78 -2.43 4.22 -5.07
C PHE A 78 -1.53 3.14 -5.66
N ALA A 79 -0.61 2.60 -4.84
CA ALA A 79 0.30 1.54 -5.26
C ALA A 79 0.52 0.53 -4.14
N PHE A 80 0.72 -0.72 -4.52
CA PHE A 80 1.14 -1.79 -3.62
C PHE A 80 2.62 -2.10 -3.78
N HIS A 81 3.29 -2.26 -2.65
CA HIS A 81 4.58 -2.89 -2.53
C HIS A 81 4.40 -4.11 -1.62
N HIS A 82 4.35 -5.30 -2.19
CA HIS A 82 3.89 -6.48 -1.50
C HIS A 82 2.53 -6.20 -0.84
N TYR A 83 2.44 -6.08 0.47
CA TYR A 83 1.18 -5.78 1.17
C TYR A 83 1.11 -4.36 1.75
N ASP A 84 2.19 -3.60 1.69
CA ASP A 84 2.18 -2.18 2.03
C ASP A 84 1.59 -1.35 0.90
N VAL A 85 0.87 -0.30 1.25
CA VAL A 85 0.16 0.55 0.29
C VAL A 85 0.59 1.99 0.45
N ALA A 86 0.91 2.63 -0.67
CA ALA A 86 1.14 4.07 -0.75
C ALA A 86 0.04 4.75 -1.57
N THR A 87 -0.21 6.02 -1.32
CA THR A 87 -1.13 6.85 -2.09
C THR A 87 -0.36 7.92 -2.86
N ASN A 88 -0.94 8.43 -3.93
CA ASN A 88 -0.35 9.56 -4.65
C ASN A 88 -0.75 10.90 -3.97
N HIS A 89 -0.06 11.24 -2.88
CA HIS A 89 -0.37 12.41 -2.06
C HIS A 89 -1.82 12.45 -1.54
N GLY A 90 -2.44 11.30 -1.42
CA GLY A 90 -3.77 11.12 -0.89
C GLY A 90 -3.78 10.90 0.61
N SER A 91 -4.94 10.56 1.13
CA SER A 91 -5.13 10.20 2.53
C SER A 91 -6.25 9.17 2.68
N VAL A 92 -6.24 8.40 3.76
CA VAL A 92 -7.13 7.25 3.94
C VAL A 92 -7.87 7.32 5.28
N LEU A 93 -9.12 6.88 5.25
CA LEU A 93 -9.96 6.63 6.41
C LEU A 93 -10.39 5.16 6.43
N ALA A 94 -10.13 4.44 7.50
CA ALA A 94 -10.75 3.13 7.74
C ALA A 94 -12.18 3.34 8.26
N THR A 95 -13.14 2.69 7.63
CA THR A 95 -14.54 2.75 8.05
C THR A 95 -14.93 1.54 8.89
N PRO A 96 -16.03 1.57 9.66
CA PRO A 96 -16.54 0.40 10.37
C PRO A 96 -17.24 -0.60 9.45
N TYR A 97 -17.46 -0.27 8.18
CA TYR A 97 -18.17 -1.11 7.22
C TYR A 97 -17.28 -2.23 6.68
N ARG A 98 -17.90 -3.37 6.37
CA ARG A 98 -17.21 -4.59 5.91
C ARG A 98 -17.58 -5.01 4.48
N SER A 99 -18.41 -4.24 3.82
CA SER A 99 -18.73 -4.40 2.40
C SER A 99 -19.05 -3.05 1.77
N LEU A 100 -18.79 -2.93 0.48
CA LEU A 100 -19.12 -1.73 -0.28
C LEU A 100 -20.63 -1.46 -0.31
N ASP A 101 -21.45 -2.52 -0.28
CA ASP A 101 -22.91 -2.39 -0.29
C ASP A 101 -23.47 -1.82 1.02
N ALA A 102 -22.75 -2.00 2.12
CA ALA A 102 -23.15 -1.46 3.42
C ALA A 102 -22.80 0.04 3.59
N LEU A 103 -21.98 0.61 2.71
CA LEU A 103 -21.62 2.02 2.77
C LEU A 103 -22.82 2.92 2.44
N PRO A 104 -23.02 4.01 3.22
CA PRO A 104 -24.02 5.02 2.88
C PRO A 104 -23.62 5.74 1.57
N ARG A 105 -24.50 5.72 0.58
CA ARG A 105 -24.25 6.30 -0.75
C ARG A 105 -24.61 7.77 -0.85
N GLN A 106 -25.42 8.29 0.10
CA GLN A 106 -25.91 9.66 0.10
C GLN A 106 -26.37 10.09 1.51
N GLY A 107 -26.63 11.38 1.68
CA GLY A 107 -27.20 11.94 2.91
C GLY A 107 -26.23 12.10 4.07
N ALA A 108 -26.76 12.43 5.24
CA ALA A 108 -25.98 12.83 6.41
C ALA A 108 -24.94 11.81 6.88
N GLU A 109 -25.19 10.53 6.71
CA GLU A 109 -24.24 9.45 7.10
C GLU A 109 -23.00 9.47 6.19
N LYS A 110 -23.19 9.63 4.88
CA LYS A 110 -22.07 9.80 3.94
C LYS A 110 -21.28 11.06 4.25
N ASP A 111 -21.96 12.19 4.47
CA ASP A 111 -21.32 13.46 4.78
C ASP A 111 -20.52 13.38 6.09
N ALA A 112 -21.05 12.66 7.11
CA ALA A 112 -20.36 12.41 8.36
C ALA A 112 -19.08 11.59 8.16
N LEU A 113 -19.08 10.58 7.28
CA LEU A 113 -17.86 9.84 6.94
C LEU A 113 -16.84 10.74 6.23
N LEU A 114 -17.28 11.51 5.24
CA LEU A 114 -16.40 12.38 4.46
C LEU A 114 -15.82 13.55 5.26
N SER A 115 -16.44 13.93 6.38
CA SER A 115 -15.97 14.97 7.29
C SER A 115 -14.94 14.49 8.32
N GLN A 116 -14.72 13.16 8.45
CA GLN A 116 -13.72 12.63 9.37
C GLN A 116 -12.28 12.95 8.91
N THR A 117 -11.35 12.79 9.82
CA THR A 117 -9.91 12.97 9.52
C THR A 117 -9.37 11.78 8.74
N PHE A 118 -8.83 12.07 7.57
CA PHE A 118 -8.12 11.09 6.74
C PHE A 118 -6.63 11.16 7.04
N THR A 119 -5.98 10.02 7.12
CA THR A 119 -4.56 9.90 7.44
C THR A 119 -3.72 9.89 6.15
N PRO A 120 -2.77 10.83 5.99
CA PRO A 120 -1.86 10.86 4.84
C PRO A 120 -0.80 9.76 4.94
N ASP A 121 -0.01 9.62 3.87
CA ASP A 121 1.15 8.74 3.85
C ASP A 121 2.26 9.25 4.77
N GLU A 122 3.03 8.31 5.31
CA GLU A 122 4.21 8.54 6.12
C GLU A 122 5.46 8.06 5.38
N TRP A 123 6.58 8.78 5.55
CA TRP A 123 7.89 8.34 5.03
C TRP A 123 8.52 7.35 5.99
N THR A 124 9.06 6.26 5.46
CA THR A 124 9.70 5.21 6.26
C THR A 124 11.03 4.76 5.66
N THR A 125 11.94 4.31 6.51
CA THR A 125 13.23 3.72 6.14
C THR A 125 13.37 2.26 6.60
N HIS A 126 12.31 1.66 7.15
CA HIS A 126 12.35 0.34 7.77
C HIS A 126 11.01 -0.42 7.66
N ARG A 127 10.24 -0.18 6.60
CA ARG A 127 8.97 -0.90 6.38
C ARG A 127 8.90 -1.57 5.00
N ALA A 128 9.21 -0.86 3.94
CA ALA A 128 9.17 -1.41 2.59
C ALA A 128 10.32 -2.41 2.39
N HIS A 129 10.08 -3.68 2.63
CA HIS A 129 11.08 -4.74 2.50
C HIS A 129 11.56 -4.83 1.06
N TYR A 130 12.85 -4.74 0.85
CA TYR A 130 13.47 -4.83 -0.47
C TYR A 130 14.26 -6.12 -0.66
N ASP A 131 15.04 -6.51 0.36
CA ASP A 131 15.89 -7.69 0.34
C ASP A 131 15.74 -8.46 1.65
N LEU A 132 15.25 -9.68 1.56
CA LEU A 132 15.06 -10.61 2.68
C LEU A 132 16.08 -11.74 2.70
N SER A 133 17.11 -11.72 1.85
CA SER A 133 18.11 -12.80 1.77
C SER A 133 18.84 -13.05 3.10
N GLY A 134 19.01 -12.03 3.91
CA GLY A 134 19.63 -12.06 5.24
C GLY A 134 18.66 -12.23 6.41
N ILE A 135 17.36 -12.52 6.18
CA ILE A 135 16.32 -12.51 7.23
C ILE A 135 16.63 -13.45 8.41
N PHE A 136 17.23 -14.62 8.16
CA PHE A 136 17.61 -15.55 9.23
C PHE A 136 18.77 -15.04 10.10
N LEU A 137 19.51 -14.06 9.62
CA LEU A 137 20.56 -13.34 10.37
C LEU A 137 20.03 -12.00 10.91
N HIS A 138 18.72 -11.78 10.85
CA HIS A 138 18.08 -10.52 11.20
C HIS A 138 18.63 -9.32 10.42
N TYR A 139 19.11 -9.55 9.19
CA TYR A 139 19.67 -8.54 8.29
C TYR A 139 18.73 -8.35 7.09
N ILE A 140 18.14 -7.18 6.98
CA ILE A 140 17.07 -6.90 6.03
C ILE A 140 17.37 -5.61 5.27
N GLY A 141 17.16 -5.65 3.94
CA GLY A 141 17.18 -4.47 3.09
C GLY A 141 15.79 -3.83 3.02
N TYR A 142 15.73 -2.51 3.22
CA TYR A 142 14.51 -1.72 3.14
C TYR A 142 14.65 -0.62 2.11
N GLN A 143 13.65 -0.45 1.25
CA GLN A 143 13.51 0.76 0.44
C GLN A 143 13.02 1.91 1.31
N HIS A 144 13.62 3.08 1.16
CA HIS A 144 13.04 4.32 1.69
C HIS A 144 11.85 4.71 0.83
N ALA A 145 10.67 4.73 1.41
CA ALA A 145 9.42 4.95 0.68
C ALA A 145 8.34 5.58 1.56
N ALA A 146 7.35 6.18 0.92
CA ALA A 146 6.09 6.51 1.59
C ALA A 146 5.19 5.28 1.67
N PHE A 147 4.39 5.18 2.72
CA PHE A 147 3.29 4.22 2.84
C PHE A 147 2.14 4.83 3.63
N ASN A 148 0.94 4.36 3.38
CA ASN A 148 -0.23 4.78 4.16
C ASN A 148 -0.42 3.85 5.36
N PRO A 149 -0.29 4.35 6.61
CA PRO A 149 -0.36 3.51 7.81
C PRO A 149 -1.77 2.94 8.05
N VAL A 150 -2.81 3.61 7.55
CA VAL A 150 -4.20 3.13 7.68
C VAL A 150 -4.52 2.08 6.63
N LEU A 151 -4.28 2.37 5.34
CA LEU A 151 -4.61 1.41 4.28
C LEU A 151 -3.75 0.14 4.35
N SER A 152 -2.50 0.26 4.79
CA SER A 152 -1.61 -0.90 4.97
C SER A 152 -2.04 -1.85 6.10
N THR A 153 -3.05 -1.48 6.93
CA THR A 153 -3.66 -2.40 7.91
C THR A 153 -4.70 -3.34 7.31
N TRP A 154 -4.95 -3.26 6.00
CA TRP A 154 -5.90 -4.17 5.34
C TRP A 154 -5.57 -5.64 5.57
N MET A 155 -4.28 -5.94 5.78
CA MET A 155 -3.80 -7.26 6.14
C MET A 155 -2.77 -7.17 7.26
N ASP A 156 -2.93 -8.03 8.27
CA ASP A 156 -1.94 -8.29 9.32
C ASP A 156 -1.22 -9.60 9.06
N MET A 157 0.10 -9.61 9.27
CA MET A 157 0.94 -10.78 9.12
C MET A 157 1.61 -11.10 10.47
N ASP A 158 1.07 -12.10 11.17
CA ASP A 158 1.72 -12.63 12.38
C ASP A 158 2.89 -13.54 11.98
N VAL A 159 4.09 -13.05 12.16
CA VAL A 159 5.36 -13.78 11.92
C VAL A 159 5.95 -14.38 13.20
N LYS A 160 5.36 -14.10 14.37
CA LYS A 160 5.90 -14.56 15.67
C LYS A 160 5.73 -16.07 15.85
N ASN A 161 4.71 -16.64 15.23
CA ASN A 161 4.35 -18.06 15.33
C ASN A 161 4.39 -18.72 13.95
N PRO A 162 5.52 -19.33 13.55
CA PRO A 162 5.61 -20.02 12.25
C PRO A 162 4.62 -21.19 12.14
N PRO A 163 4.00 -21.43 10.95
CA PRO A 163 4.08 -20.61 9.74
C PRO A 163 3.34 -19.30 9.87
N PRO A 164 3.77 -18.22 9.17
CA PRO A 164 3.12 -16.91 9.23
C PRO A 164 1.63 -16.98 8.95
N ARG A 165 0.84 -16.31 9.79
CA ARG A 165 -0.61 -16.20 9.64
C ARG A 165 -0.97 -14.85 9.06
N TYR A 166 -1.90 -14.86 8.12
CA TYR A 166 -2.39 -13.66 7.43
C TYR A 166 -3.85 -13.42 7.82
N THR A 167 -4.13 -12.25 8.33
CA THR A 167 -5.49 -11.87 8.76
C THR A 167 -5.89 -10.59 8.04
N LEU A 168 -6.97 -10.67 7.25
CA LEU A 168 -7.55 -9.50 6.59
C LEU A 168 -8.37 -8.70 7.59
N SER A 169 -8.29 -7.37 7.53
CA SER A 169 -9.14 -6.49 8.35
C SER A 169 -10.61 -6.65 7.98
N GLY A 170 -10.88 -6.91 6.69
CA GLY A 170 -12.23 -6.97 6.12
C GLY A 170 -12.96 -5.61 6.15
N LEU A 171 -12.24 -4.52 6.39
CA LEU A 171 -12.81 -3.17 6.43
C LEU A 171 -12.89 -2.56 5.04
N VAL A 172 -13.85 -1.66 4.87
CA VAL A 172 -13.87 -0.75 3.74
C VAL A 172 -13.08 0.51 4.10
N TYR A 173 -12.22 0.94 3.18
CA TYR A 173 -11.40 2.14 3.30
C TYR A 173 -11.90 3.22 2.35
N LEU A 174 -11.90 4.47 2.79
CA LEU A 174 -12.09 5.62 1.92
C LEU A 174 -10.73 6.22 1.60
N LEU A 175 -10.40 6.27 0.33
CA LEU A 175 -9.19 6.90 -0.20
C LEU A 175 -9.57 8.25 -0.81
N ARG A 176 -9.08 9.33 -0.20
CA ARG A 176 -9.20 10.68 -0.76
C ARG A 176 -7.97 10.96 -1.60
N LEU A 177 -8.15 11.20 -2.88
CA LEU A 177 -7.07 11.57 -3.80
C LEU A 177 -6.65 13.02 -3.63
N GLN A 178 -5.52 13.38 -4.24
CA GLN A 178 -4.97 14.73 -4.20
C GLN A 178 -5.93 15.82 -4.70
N ASP A 179 -6.78 15.49 -5.67
CA ASP A 179 -7.82 16.41 -6.21
C ASP A 179 -9.08 16.51 -5.33
N GLY A 180 -9.10 15.81 -4.20
CA GLY A 180 -10.23 15.77 -3.27
C GLY A 180 -11.28 14.71 -3.60
N THR A 181 -11.21 14.05 -4.75
CA THR A 181 -12.13 12.95 -5.10
C THR A 181 -11.90 11.77 -4.16
N VAL A 182 -12.96 11.08 -3.78
CA VAL A 182 -12.91 9.93 -2.87
C VAL A 182 -13.26 8.64 -3.59
N ALA A 183 -12.50 7.59 -3.32
CA ALA A 183 -12.84 6.21 -3.66
C ALA A 183 -13.21 5.44 -2.39
N ALA A 184 -14.12 4.48 -2.50
CA ALA A 184 -14.32 3.48 -1.46
C ALA A 184 -13.69 2.16 -1.93
N MET A 185 -12.89 1.53 -1.07
CA MET A 185 -12.10 0.34 -1.40
C MET A 185 -12.32 -0.76 -0.37
N HIS A 186 -12.45 -1.99 -0.84
CA HIS A 186 -12.47 -3.20 -0.04
C HIS A 186 -11.46 -4.19 -0.61
N LEU A 187 -10.69 -4.84 0.25
CA LEU A 187 -9.62 -5.77 -0.12
C LEU A 187 -9.94 -7.17 0.42
N PRO A 188 -10.77 -7.95 -0.30
CA PRO A 188 -11.33 -9.18 0.23
C PRO A 188 -10.38 -10.38 0.18
N SER A 189 -9.28 -10.34 -0.59
CA SER A 189 -8.38 -11.48 -0.74
C SER A 189 -6.94 -11.08 -1.02
N HIS A 190 -6.01 -11.86 -0.47
CA HIS A 190 -4.58 -11.82 -0.77
C HIS A 190 -4.13 -13.05 -1.60
N LEU A 191 -5.09 -13.79 -2.14
CA LEU A 191 -4.87 -15.01 -2.92
C LEU A 191 -5.41 -14.82 -4.34
N ASN A 192 -4.79 -15.50 -5.30
CA ASN A 192 -5.38 -15.66 -6.64
C ASN A 192 -6.42 -16.81 -6.66
N ALA A 193 -7.01 -17.04 -7.82
CA ALA A 193 -8.01 -18.11 -8.02
C ALA A 193 -7.46 -19.53 -7.75
N ALA A 194 -6.13 -19.72 -7.83
CA ALA A 194 -5.46 -20.98 -7.53
C ALA A 194 -5.06 -21.10 -6.04
N GLY A 195 -5.42 -20.14 -5.19
CA GLY A 195 -5.06 -20.13 -3.77
C GLY A 195 -3.62 -19.73 -3.48
N GLN A 196 -2.91 -19.15 -4.44
CA GLN A 196 -1.53 -18.70 -4.28
C GLN A 196 -1.49 -17.32 -3.64
N LYS A 197 -0.59 -17.13 -2.67
CA LYS A 197 -0.31 -15.85 -2.00
C LYS A 197 0.44 -14.87 -2.90
N GLY A 198 0.47 -13.60 -2.51
CA GLY A 198 1.18 -12.56 -3.25
C GLY A 198 0.31 -11.85 -4.27
N TYR A 199 -0.99 -11.94 -4.11
CA TYR A 199 -1.99 -11.23 -4.91
C TYR A 199 -2.79 -10.28 -4.03
N VAL A 200 -3.49 -9.35 -4.64
CA VAL A 200 -4.51 -8.54 -4.00
C VAL A 200 -5.73 -8.48 -4.89
N THR A 201 -6.88 -8.76 -4.31
CA THR A 201 -8.18 -8.48 -4.93
C THR A 201 -8.68 -7.15 -4.37
N ILE A 202 -9.09 -6.25 -5.24
CA ILE A 202 -9.55 -4.92 -4.89
C ILE A 202 -10.93 -4.72 -5.48
N ASP A 203 -11.94 -4.57 -4.62
CA ASP A 203 -13.26 -4.10 -5.01
C ASP A 203 -13.35 -2.62 -4.66
N TYR A 204 -13.87 -1.79 -5.54
CA TYR A 204 -13.92 -0.36 -5.32
C TYR A 204 -15.10 0.34 -6.00
N ILE A 205 -15.40 1.52 -5.49
CA ILE A 205 -16.35 2.47 -6.07
C ILE A 205 -15.59 3.73 -6.41
N TRP A 206 -15.72 4.18 -7.64
CA TRP A 206 -15.08 5.39 -8.12
C TRP A 206 -16.00 6.19 -9.05
N PRO A 207 -16.25 7.49 -8.79
CA PRO A 207 -16.08 8.16 -7.49
C PRO A 207 -17.10 7.67 -6.46
N TYR A 208 -16.72 7.77 -5.17
CA TYR A 208 -17.62 7.50 -4.04
C TYR A 208 -18.34 8.76 -3.57
#